data_d947d1489f0c0cfa6d13d91341cb660d
#
_entry.id   d947d1489f0c0cfa6d13d91341cb660d
#
_cell.length_a   1.000
_cell.length_b   1.000
_cell.length_c   1.000
_cell.angle_alpha   90.00
_cell.angle_beta   90.00
_cell.angle_gamma   90.00
#
_symmetry.space_group_name_H-M   'P 1'
#
loop_
_entity.id
_entity.type
_entity.pdbx_description
1 polymer ?
#
loop_
_entity_poly.entity_id
_entity_poly.type
_entity_poly.pdbx_seq_one_letter_code
_entity_poly.pdbx_strand_id
1 'polypeptide(L)'
;MLSKLFRSRAPVAAPTLPAVPEGTVVWAVGDVHGRLDLLEPLIDAIMADLRDAAATRRVVVFLGDYIDRGPDSRGVIRRLAGLSQVQDIEWHFLKGNHEQAMLGFLQNPSTGPKWCEYGGDNALRSYGLRVPELAHRAEAWARVAADLRHILTEAEMDFLETLELSVSVGDYFFSHAGARPGVALNRQSPEDLMWIRQPFLDSAVGFERVVVHGHTPARTVQADSRRIGIDTKAYETGVLTGLRIQGRERSLLQSSGPQRGPGTRYGGEEYLPVDGEQGVVVRAARIDPQDPGVAVGG
;
A
#
# COMPACT_ATOMS: atom_id res chain seq x y z
N MET A 1 -32.22 25.07 -54.72
CA MET A 1 -32.45 23.81 -53.94
C MET A 1 -31.14 23.52 -53.21
N LEU A 2 -31.08 23.84 -51.92
CA LEU A 2 -29.90 23.57 -51.07
C LEU A 2 -30.28 22.38 -50.17
N SER A 3 -29.84 21.17 -50.52
CA SER A 3 -30.00 20.02 -49.67
C SER A 3 -28.97 20.11 -48.50
N LYS A 4 -29.49 20.34 -47.28
CA LYS A 4 -28.72 20.26 -46.03
C LYS A 4 -28.30 18.83 -45.82
N LEU A 5 -27.01 18.50 -46.01
CA LEU A 5 -26.41 17.28 -45.54
C LEU A 5 -26.37 17.28 -44.00
N PHE A 6 -27.34 16.66 -43.36
CA PHE A 6 -27.25 16.26 -41.95
C PHE A 6 -26.24 15.11 -41.85
N ARG A 7 -25.00 15.39 -41.47
CA ARG A 7 -24.09 14.37 -41.00
C ARG A 7 -24.65 13.85 -39.65
N SER A 8 -25.19 12.66 -39.68
CA SER A 8 -25.51 11.89 -38.47
C SER A 8 -24.19 11.71 -37.67
N ARG A 9 -24.13 12.33 -36.51
CA ARG A 9 -23.05 12.07 -35.55
C ARG A 9 -23.28 10.67 -35.03
N ALA A 10 -22.33 9.74 -35.26
CA ALA A 10 -22.38 8.41 -34.65
C ALA A 10 -22.53 8.58 -33.11
N PRO A 11 -23.34 7.76 -32.45
CA PRO A 11 -23.49 7.82 -31.01
C PRO A 11 -22.10 7.62 -30.37
N VAL A 12 -21.71 8.56 -29.52
CA VAL A 12 -20.50 8.41 -28.69
C VAL A 12 -20.79 7.22 -27.79
N ALA A 13 -20.01 6.14 -27.94
CA ALA A 13 -20.13 4.98 -27.06
C ALA A 13 -20.01 5.47 -25.61
N ALA A 14 -20.90 5.01 -24.73
CA ALA A 14 -20.82 5.30 -23.31
C ALA A 14 -19.42 4.87 -22.81
N PRO A 15 -18.78 5.66 -21.95
CA PRO A 15 -17.47 5.30 -21.41
C PRO A 15 -17.58 3.93 -20.74
N THR A 16 -16.80 2.97 -21.22
CA THR A 16 -16.76 1.64 -20.60
C THR A 16 -16.07 1.77 -19.24
N LEU A 17 -16.66 1.20 -18.19
CA LEU A 17 -16.03 1.15 -16.88
C LEU A 17 -14.70 0.38 -16.96
N PRO A 18 -13.65 0.85 -16.25
CA PRO A 18 -12.36 0.16 -16.21
C PRO A 18 -12.50 -1.28 -15.71
N ALA A 19 -11.74 -2.19 -16.32
CA ALA A 19 -11.81 -3.62 -16.04
C ALA A 19 -10.42 -4.26 -15.95
N VAL A 20 -10.31 -5.35 -15.21
CA VAL A 20 -9.23 -6.31 -15.35
C VAL A 20 -9.61 -7.37 -16.39
N PRO A 21 -8.63 -8.06 -17.01
CA PRO A 21 -8.91 -9.08 -18.02
C PRO A 21 -9.85 -10.18 -17.51
N GLU A 22 -10.63 -10.75 -18.41
CA GLU A 22 -11.51 -11.88 -18.09
C GLU A 22 -10.72 -13.03 -17.45
N GLY A 23 -11.33 -13.70 -16.47
CA GLY A 23 -10.66 -14.76 -15.73
C GLY A 23 -9.60 -14.28 -14.75
N THR A 24 -9.44 -12.96 -14.56
CA THR A 24 -8.48 -12.38 -13.62
C THR A 24 -9.19 -11.83 -12.38
N VAL A 25 -8.63 -12.13 -11.20
CA VAL A 25 -8.95 -11.44 -9.95
C VAL A 25 -7.68 -10.74 -9.43
N VAL A 26 -7.83 -9.48 -9.01
CA VAL A 26 -6.74 -8.67 -8.46
C VAL A 26 -7.11 -8.23 -7.06
N TRP A 27 -6.19 -8.40 -6.13
CA TRP A 27 -6.22 -7.76 -4.81
C TRP A 27 -5.12 -6.72 -4.71
N ALA A 28 -5.43 -5.54 -4.19
CA ALA A 28 -4.43 -4.54 -3.79
C ALA A 28 -4.54 -4.30 -2.29
N VAL A 29 -3.41 -4.24 -1.59
CA VAL A 29 -3.34 -4.00 -0.14
C VAL A 29 -2.62 -2.68 0.10
N GLY A 30 -3.24 -1.80 0.91
CA GLY A 30 -2.70 -0.49 1.27
C GLY A 30 -1.55 -0.57 2.28
N ASP A 31 -1.14 0.61 2.77
CA ASP A 31 0.00 0.82 3.65
C ASP A 31 -0.17 0.06 4.98
N VAL A 32 0.79 -0.81 5.28
CA VAL A 32 0.72 -1.71 6.45
C VAL A 32 1.33 -1.08 7.70
N HIS A 33 2.47 -0.40 7.54
CA HIS A 33 3.16 0.28 8.61
C HIS A 33 3.31 -0.55 9.89
N GLY A 34 3.94 -1.73 9.81
CA GLY A 34 4.24 -2.58 10.96
C GLY A 34 3.00 -3.15 11.69
N ARG A 35 1.81 -3.10 11.10
CA ARG A 35 0.57 -3.64 11.66
C ARG A 35 0.36 -5.10 11.22
N LEU A 36 1.26 -5.99 11.67
CA LEU A 36 1.16 -7.43 11.41
C LEU A 36 -0.16 -8.00 11.93
N ASP A 37 -0.64 -7.50 13.05
CA ASP A 37 -1.92 -7.86 13.66
C ASP A 37 -3.12 -7.65 12.73
N LEU A 38 -3.08 -6.62 11.88
CA LEU A 38 -4.11 -6.36 10.87
C LEU A 38 -3.83 -7.09 9.55
N LEU A 39 -2.56 -7.29 9.24
CA LEU A 39 -2.13 -7.89 7.98
C LEU A 39 -2.48 -9.37 7.90
N GLU A 40 -2.22 -10.14 8.96
CA GLU A 40 -2.46 -11.60 8.97
C GLU A 40 -3.93 -11.95 8.67
N PRO A 41 -4.94 -11.42 9.40
CA PRO A 41 -6.33 -11.76 9.10
C PRO A 41 -6.80 -11.23 7.73
N LEU A 42 -6.22 -10.13 7.23
CA LEU A 42 -6.52 -9.65 5.89
C LEU A 42 -5.98 -10.61 4.82
N ILE A 43 -4.74 -11.07 4.98
CA ILE A 43 -4.13 -12.09 4.09
C ILE A 43 -4.97 -13.36 4.10
N ASP A 44 -5.34 -13.88 5.27
CA ASP A 44 -6.12 -15.11 5.39
C ASP A 44 -7.46 -15.01 4.63
N ALA A 45 -8.13 -13.87 4.74
CA ALA A 45 -9.38 -13.61 4.04
C ALA A 45 -9.17 -13.44 2.50
N ILE A 46 -8.11 -12.76 2.08
CA ILE A 46 -7.72 -12.67 0.65
C ILE A 46 -7.42 -14.08 0.11
N MET A 47 -6.67 -14.89 0.82
CA MET A 47 -6.35 -16.25 0.41
C MET A 47 -7.58 -17.15 0.33
N ALA A 48 -8.57 -16.95 1.20
CA ALA A 48 -9.85 -17.64 1.13
C ALA A 48 -10.62 -17.23 -0.14
N ASP A 49 -10.77 -15.93 -0.41
CA ASP A 49 -11.42 -15.42 -1.63
C ASP A 49 -10.74 -15.93 -2.90
N LEU A 50 -9.40 -15.93 -2.93
CA LEU A 50 -8.64 -16.41 -4.09
C LEU A 50 -8.80 -17.91 -4.36
N ARG A 51 -9.01 -18.73 -3.33
CA ARG A 51 -9.32 -20.17 -3.50
C ARG A 51 -10.72 -20.38 -4.08
N ASP A 52 -11.68 -19.57 -3.64
CA ASP A 52 -13.09 -19.72 -4.03
C ASP A 52 -13.38 -19.01 -5.37
N ALA A 53 -12.53 -18.06 -5.78
CA ALA A 53 -12.71 -17.31 -7.01
C ALA A 53 -12.59 -18.18 -8.25
N ALA A 54 -13.60 -18.13 -9.13
CA ALA A 54 -13.56 -18.73 -10.47
C ALA A 54 -12.62 -17.92 -11.38
N ALA A 55 -11.32 -17.94 -11.10
CA ALA A 55 -10.30 -17.17 -11.80
C ALA A 55 -9.14 -18.08 -12.22
N THR A 56 -8.64 -17.87 -13.45
CA THR A 56 -7.45 -18.55 -13.98
C THR A 56 -6.16 -17.77 -13.67
N ARG A 57 -6.26 -16.48 -13.39
CA ARG A 57 -5.15 -15.60 -12.98
C ARG A 57 -5.49 -14.91 -11.68
N ARG A 58 -4.62 -15.07 -10.70
CA ARG A 58 -4.74 -14.49 -9.35
C ARG A 58 -3.57 -13.56 -9.12
N VAL A 59 -3.86 -12.28 -8.88
CA VAL A 59 -2.85 -11.24 -8.70
C VAL A 59 -3.04 -10.58 -7.35
N VAL A 60 -1.97 -10.42 -6.58
CA VAL A 60 -1.98 -9.66 -5.32
C VAL A 60 -0.88 -8.61 -5.37
N VAL A 61 -1.26 -7.35 -5.17
CA VAL A 61 -0.38 -6.19 -5.19
C VAL A 61 -0.35 -5.55 -3.80
N PHE A 62 0.79 -5.51 -3.17
CA PHE A 62 1.01 -4.72 -1.96
C PHE A 62 1.60 -3.37 -2.37
N LEU A 63 0.99 -2.27 -1.90
CA LEU A 63 1.30 -0.92 -2.41
C LEU A 63 2.52 -0.25 -1.77
N GLY A 64 3.22 -0.93 -0.85
CA GLY A 64 4.39 -0.37 -0.15
C GLY A 64 4.09 0.11 1.26
N ASP A 65 5.06 0.79 1.88
CA ASP A 65 5.03 1.26 3.27
C ASP A 65 4.67 0.13 4.26
N TYR A 66 5.49 -0.92 4.24
CA TYR A 66 5.34 -2.09 5.10
C TYR A 66 5.83 -1.83 6.52
N ILE A 67 6.84 -0.96 6.63
CA ILE A 67 7.61 -0.69 7.85
C ILE A 67 7.23 0.66 8.47
N ASP A 68 7.84 0.93 9.62
CA ASP A 68 7.74 2.18 10.38
C ASP A 68 6.39 2.39 11.06
N ARG A 69 6.33 3.32 12.01
CA ARG A 69 5.12 3.74 12.74
C ARG A 69 4.48 2.66 13.60
N GLY A 70 4.25 1.49 13.07
CA GLY A 70 3.65 0.36 13.77
C GLY A 70 4.64 -0.48 14.57
N PRO A 71 4.16 -1.43 15.38
CA PRO A 71 4.99 -2.14 16.34
C PRO A 71 5.89 -3.22 15.74
N ASP A 72 5.50 -3.82 14.61
CA ASP A 72 6.14 -5.04 14.12
C ASP A 72 6.48 -4.97 12.63
N SER A 73 7.39 -4.05 12.28
CA SER A 73 7.94 -3.94 10.93
C SER A 73 8.66 -5.22 10.49
N ARG A 74 9.42 -5.84 11.41
CA ARG A 74 10.15 -7.08 11.11
C ARG A 74 9.23 -8.23 10.79
N GLY A 75 8.17 -8.41 11.58
CA GLY A 75 7.16 -9.46 11.34
C GLY A 75 6.47 -9.27 10.01
N VAL A 76 6.12 -8.02 9.63
CA VAL A 76 5.54 -7.71 8.32
C VAL A 76 6.49 -8.10 7.18
N ILE A 77 7.76 -7.67 7.22
CA ILE A 77 8.74 -8.01 6.17
C ILE A 77 8.87 -9.53 6.03
N ARG A 78 9.03 -10.26 7.12
CA ARG A 78 9.13 -11.73 7.11
C ARG A 78 7.89 -12.40 6.53
N ARG A 79 6.72 -11.90 6.90
CA ARG A 79 5.45 -12.43 6.39
C ARG A 79 5.33 -12.25 4.89
N LEU A 80 5.63 -11.05 4.38
CA LEU A 80 5.56 -10.74 2.95
C LEU A 80 6.61 -11.48 2.14
N ALA A 81 7.86 -11.56 2.62
CA ALA A 81 8.91 -12.36 2.01
C ALA A 81 8.50 -13.85 1.90
N GLY A 82 7.81 -14.39 2.93
CA GLY A 82 7.27 -15.74 2.88
C GLY A 82 6.15 -15.93 1.85
N LEU A 83 5.33 -14.91 1.60
CA LEU A 83 4.25 -14.99 0.59
C LEU A 83 4.77 -15.15 -0.83
N SER A 84 5.92 -14.56 -1.16
CA SER A 84 6.53 -14.68 -2.50
C SER A 84 6.80 -16.13 -2.93
N GLN A 85 6.83 -17.07 -1.97
CA GLN A 85 7.05 -18.50 -2.21
C GLN A 85 5.74 -19.28 -2.49
N VAL A 86 4.57 -18.65 -2.28
CA VAL A 86 3.27 -19.31 -2.54
C VAL A 86 3.03 -19.35 -4.04
N GLN A 87 2.84 -20.57 -4.56
CA GLN A 87 2.59 -20.82 -5.98
C GLN A 87 1.15 -20.46 -6.38
N ASP A 88 0.89 -20.37 -7.69
CA ASP A 88 -0.41 -20.11 -8.30
C ASP A 88 -1.00 -18.70 -8.04
N ILE A 89 -0.21 -17.79 -7.45
CA ILE A 89 -0.53 -16.38 -7.27
C ILE A 89 0.62 -15.53 -7.80
N GLU A 90 0.29 -14.54 -8.59
CA GLU A 90 1.21 -13.51 -9.07
C GLU A 90 1.33 -12.42 -8.00
N TRP A 91 2.45 -12.40 -7.30
CA TRP A 91 2.72 -11.47 -6.22
C TRP A 91 3.50 -10.27 -6.72
N HIS A 92 3.02 -9.07 -6.39
CA HIS A 92 3.72 -7.81 -6.61
C HIS A 92 3.86 -7.07 -5.29
N PHE A 93 5.09 -6.76 -4.93
CA PHE A 93 5.41 -5.99 -3.73
C PHE A 93 6.04 -4.66 -4.17
N LEU A 94 5.28 -3.57 -4.02
CA LEU A 94 5.76 -2.26 -4.44
C LEU A 94 6.61 -1.62 -3.35
N LYS A 95 7.56 -0.79 -3.76
CA LYS A 95 8.42 -0.02 -2.87
C LYS A 95 7.70 1.24 -2.43
N GLY A 96 7.53 1.42 -1.13
CA GLY A 96 7.12 2.68 -0.53
C GLY A 96 8.32 3.60 -0.22
N ASN A 97 8.02 4.82 0.14
CA ASN A 97 9.04 5.77 0.55
C ASN A 97 9.70 5.39 1.89
N HIS A 98 9.01 4.65 2.74
CA HIS A 98 9.57 4.15 4.01
C HIS A 98 10.63 3.07 3.78
N GLU A 99 10.42 2.13 2.87
CA GLU A 99 11.44 1.15 2.47
C GLU A 99 12.64 1.83 1.81
N GLN A 100 12.39 2.85 0.96
CA GLN A 100 13.48 3.66 0.39
C GLN A 100 14.29 4.34 1.48
N ALA A 101 13.66 4.91 2.52
CA ALA A 101 14.33 5.58 3.62
C ALA A 101 15.19 4.61 4.44
N MET A 102 14.69 3.41 4.76
CA MET A 102 15.44 2.37 5.47
C MET A 102 16.66 1.90 4.68
N LEU A 103 16.49 1.60 3.38
CA LEU A 103 17.60 1.21 2.51
C LEU A 103 18.62 2.34 2.37
N GLY A 104 18.13 3.59 2.28
CA GLY A 104 18.99 4.79 2.29
C GLY A 104 19.78 4.94 3.59
N PHE A 105 19.18 4.63 4.74
CA PHE A 105 19.85 4.62 6.03
C PHE A 105 20.94 3.55 6.10
N LEU A 106 20.70 2.38 5.59
CA LEU A 106 21.72 1.32 5.52
C LEU A 106 22.92 1.75 4.66
N GLN A 107 22.71 2.49 3.57
CA GLN A 107 23.78 3.01 2.71
C GLN A 107 24.48 4.23 3.30
N ASN A 108 23.71 5.14 3.89
CA ASN A 108 24.18 6.37 4.49
C ASN A 108 23.58 6.57 5.89
N PRO A 109 24.26 6.13 6.96
CA PRO A 109 23.76 6.21 8.33
C PRO A 109 23.44 7.61 8.82
N SER A 110 23.95 8.66 8.18
CA SER A 110 23.63 10.06 8.56
C SER A 110 22.16 10.44 8.34
N THR A 111 21.41 9.64 7.55
CA THR A 111 19.97 9.82 7.31
C THR A 111 19.11 9.26 8.44
N GLY A 112 19.68 8.53 9.39
CA GLY A 112 18.96 7.89 10.51
C GLY A 112 18.08 8.82 11.32
N PRO A 113 18.54 10.03 11.76
CA PRO A 113 17.68 11.00 12.44
C PRO A 113 16.43 11.33 11.62
N LYS A 114 16.60 11.58 10.34
CA LYS A 114 15.49 11.95 9.44
C LYS A 114 14.51 10.80 9.23
N TRP A 115 15.01 9.57 9.06
CA TRP A 115 14.15 8.39 8.97
C TRP A 115 13.32 8.19 10.25
N CYS A 116 13.92 8.37 11.43
CA CYS A 116 13.21 8.24 12.69
C CYS A 116 12.12 9.31 12.91
N GLU A 117 12.22 10.49 12.29
CA GLU A 117 11.13 11.49 12.31
C GLU A 117 9.83 10.97 11.67
N TYR A 118 9.95 10.00 10.76
CA TYR A 118 8.81 9.37 10.07
C TYR A 118 8.38 8.02 10.66
N GLY A 119 8.96 7.62 11.81
CA GLY A 119 8.59 6.39 12.52
C GLY A 119 9.58 5.23 12.36
N GLY A 120 10.75 5.46 11.78
CA GLY A 120 11.83 4.49 11.66
C GLY A 120 12.37 3.99 12.99
N ASP A 121 12.18 4.77 14.07
CA ASP A 121 12.47 4.33 15.44
C ASP A 121 11.66 3.10 15.86
N ASN A 122 10.43 2.97 15.37
CA ASN A 122 9.60 1.78 15.62
C ASN A 122 10.10 0.58 14.80
N ALA A 123 10.52 0.81 13.56
CA ALA A 123 11.17 -0.25 12.78
C ALA A 123 12.44 -0.74 13.50
N LEU A 124 13.34 0.15 13.93
CA LEU A 124 14.53 -0.23 14.70
C LEU A 124 14.17 -1.07 15.94
N ARG A 125 13.14 -0.67 16.71
CA ARG A 125 12.68 -1.43 17.88
C ARG A 125 12.20 -2.82 17.51
N SER A 126 11.47 -2.97 16.41
CA SER A 126 10.99 -4.30 15.96
C SER A 126 12.14 -5.25 15.58
N TYR A 127 13.30 -4.70 15.24
CA TYR A 127 14.56 -5.44 15.05
C TYR A 127 15.39 -5.58 16.33
N GLY A 128 14.88 -5.12 17.50
CA GLY A 128 15.57 -5.17 18.78
C GLY A 128 16.61 -4.05 18.97
N LEU A 129 16.62 -3.05 18.10
CA LEU A 129 17.53 -1.90 18.14
C LEU A 129 16.86 -0.67 18.75
N ARG A 130 17.66 0.32 19.11
CA ARG A 130 17.19 1.60 19.67
C ARG A 130 17.85 2.76 18.95
N VAL A 131 17.15 3.89 18.91
CA VAL A 131 17.76 5.18 18.54
C VAL A 131 18.90 5.46 19.51
N PRO A 132 20.08 5.83 19.01
CA PRO A 132 21.24 6.04 19.88
C PRO A 132 21.03 7.23 20.80
N GLU A 133 21.46 7.10 22.08
CA GLU A 133 21.39 8.19 23.06
C GLU A 133 22.11 9.46 22.58
N LEU A 134 23.25 9.28 21.89
CA LEU A 134 24.03 10.34 21.27
C LEU A 134 23.63 10.53 19.79
N ALA A 135 22.32 10.76 19.52
CA ALA A 135 21.78 10.87 18.17
C ALA A 135 22.41 11.99 17.30
N HIS A 136 23.11 12.95 17.92
CA HIS A 136 23.88 13.97 17.21
C HIS A 136 25.24 13.49 16.67
N ARG A 137 25.70 12.29 17.05
CA ARG A 137 26.98 11.73 16.64
C ARG A 137 26.80 10.75 15.47
N ALA A 138 27.50 11.02 14.38
CA ALA A 138 27.44 10.19 13.19
C ALA A 138 27.90 8.74 13.43
N GLU A 139 28.92 8.54 14.29
CA GLU A 139 29.43 7.20 14.61
C GLU A 139 28.42 6.33 15.37
N ALA A 140 27.51 6.95 16.13
CA ALA A 140 26.43 6.22 16.80
C ALA A 140 25.43 5.65 15.80
N TRP A 141 25.05 6.42 14.79
CA TRP A 141 24.20 5.95 13.72
C TRP A 141 24.87 4.92 12.81
N ALA A 142 26.18 5.06 12.55
CA ALA A 142 26.93 4.07 11.81
C ALA A 142 26.90 2.69 12.48
N ARG A 143 26.98 2.65 13.82
CA ARG A 143 26.82 1.40 14.59
C ARG A 143 25.42 0.82 14.45
N VAL A 144 24.39 1.63 14.65
CA VAL A 144 22.99 1.15 14.48
C VAL A 144 22.75 0.59 13.08
N ALA A 145 23.26 1.25 12.03
CA ALA A 145 23.13 0.75 10.67
C ALA A 145 23.87 -0.57 10.44
N ALA A 146 25.07 -0.72 11.03
CA ALA A 146 25.84 -1.97 10.97
C ALA A 146 25.11 -3.10 11.72
N ASP A 147 24.57 -2.82 12.91
CA ASP A 147 23.79 -3.78 13.69
C ASP A 147 22.52 -4.21 12.95
N LEU A 148 21.78 -3.25 12.37
CA LEU A 148 20.59 -3.55 11.57
C LEU A 148 20.93 -4.42 10.36
N ARG A 149 22.00 -4.11 9.63
CA ARG A 149 22.47 -4.93 8.50
C ARG A 149 22.84 -6.34 8.91
N HIS A 150 23.41 -6.51 10.11
CA HIS A 150 23.77 -7.82 10.64
C HIS A 150 22.55 -8.64 11.08
N ILE A 151 21.49 -7.97 11.57
CA ILE A 151 20.25 -8.62 12.05
C ILE A 151 19.32 -9.01 10.88
N LEU A 152 19.30 -8.21 9.81
CA LEU A 152 18.55 -8.53 8.61
C LEU A 152 19.07 -9.83 8.00
N THR A 153 18.14 -10.78 7.79
CA THR A 153 18.48 -12.01 7.07
C THR A 153 18.65 -11.74 5.58
N GLU A 154 19.31 -12.63 4.86
CA GLU A 154 19.43 -12.55 3.40
C GLU A 154 18.05 -12.44 2.73
N ALA A 155 17.08 -13.26 3.15
CA ALA A 155 15.72 -13.22 2.60
C ALA A 155 14.99 -11.89 2.87
N GLU A 156 15.20 -11.25 4.03
CA GLU A 156 14.65 -9.92 4.33
C GLU A 156 15.30 -8.84 3.45
N MET A 157 16.61 -8.92 3.23
CA MET A 157 17.33 -7.97 2.35
C MET A 157 16.93 -8.15 0.89
N ASP A 158 16.92 -9.38 0.38
CA ASP A 158 16.49 -9.70 -1.00
C ASP A 158 15.07 -9.19 -1.26
N PHE A 159 14.16 -9.40 -0.32
CA PHE A 159 12.80 -8.87 -0.41
C PHE A 159 12.80 -7.35 -0.55
N LEU A 160 13.51 -6.62 0.32
CA LEU A 160 13.56 -5.16 0.31
C LEU A 160 14.24 -4.58 -0.94
N GLU A 161 15.25 -5.26 -1.48
CA GLU A 161 16.00 -4.81 -2.66
C GLU A 161 15.25 -5.08 -3.98
N THR A 162 14.41 -6.11 -4.01
CA THR A 162 13.65 -6.53 -5.21
C THR A 162 12.27 -5.90 -5.33
N LEU A 163 11.88 -5.00 -4.41
CA LEU A 163 10.60 -4.29 -4.47
C LEU A 163 10.43 -3.53 -5.78
N GLU A 164 9.26 -3.69 -6.41
CA GLU A 164 8.89 -3.06 -7.66
C GLU A 164 8.44 -1.60 -7.46
N LEU A 165 8.47 -0.79 -8.51
CA LEU A 165 7.98 0.59 -8.46
C LEU A 165 6.52 0.71 -8.87
N SER A 166 6.05 -0.14 -9.77
CA SER A 166 4.69 -0.14 -10.27
C SER A 166 4.37 -1.41 -11.05
N VAL A 167 3.10 -1.73 -11.16
CA VAL A 167 2.59 -2.81 -12.01
C VAL A 167 1.29 -2.38 -12.68
N SER A 168 0.98 -2.95 -13.84
CA SER A 168 -0.30 -2.72 -14.55
C SER A 168 -1.04 -4.02 -14.76
N VAL A 169 -2.34 -4.04 -14.45
CA VAL A 169 -3.24 -5.16 -14.75
C VAL A 169 -4.52 -4.63 -15.37
N GLY A 170 -4.75 -4.92 -16.66
CA GLY A 170 -5.90 -4.38 -17.40
C GLY A 170 -5.89 -2.86 -17.42
N ASP A 171 -7.02 -2.27 -17.04
CA ASP A 171 -7.21 -0.81 -17.02
C ASP A 171 -6.75 -0.16 -15.70
N TYR A 172 -5.96 -0.88 -14.88
CA TYR A 172 -5.43 -0.39 -13.61
C TYR A 172 -3.91 -0.32 -13.62
N PHE A 173 -3.40 0.73 -12.99
CA PHE A 173 -1.99 0.96 -12.71
C PHE A 173 -1.81 1.08 -11.20
N PHE A 174 -0.90 0.33 -10.64
CA PHE A 174 -0.61 0.30 -9.21
C PHE A 174 0.75 0.93 -8.95
N SER A 175 0.80 1.88 -8.05
CA SER A 175 2.02 2.52 -7.57
C SER A 175 1.84 2.92 -6.11
N HIS A 176 2.95 3.12 -5.38
CA HIS A 176 2.83 3.48 -3.98
C HIS A 176 2.15 4.85 -3.78
N ALA A 177 2.67 5.92 -4.38
CA ALA A 177 2.16 7.28 -4.12
C ALA A 177 1.21 7.83 -5.19
N GLY A 178 1.32 7.34 -6.42
CA GLY A 178 0.57 7.85 -7.56
C GLY A 178 1.45 8.01 -8.79
N ALA A 179 1.07 8.92 -9.68
CA ALA A 179 1.79 9.19 -10.92
C ALA A 179 1.75 10.69 -11.28
N ARG A 180 2.79 11.20 -11.93
CA ARG A 180 2.84 12.60 -12.38
C ARG A 180 1.91 12.83 -13.55
N PRO A 181 0.94 13.76 -13.44
CA PRO A 181 0.06 14.11 -14.54
C PRO A 181 0.82 14.62 -15.76
N GLY A 182 0.37 14.23 -16.96
CA GLY A 182 1.00 14.63 -18.22
C GLY A 182 2.24 13.82 -18.61
N VAL A 183 2.66 12.88 -17.77
CA VAL A 183 3.72 11.90 -18.06
C VAL A 183 3.08 10.52 -18.25
N ALA A 184 3.43 9.81 -19.31
CA ALA A 184 2.92 8.47 -19.56
C ALA A 184 3.29 7.51 -18.41
N LEU A 185 2.40 6.58 -18.04
CA LEU A 185 2.58 5.71 -16.87
C LEU A 185 3.86 4.85 -16.95
N ASN A 186 4.28 4.46 -18.13
CA ASN A 186 5.53 3.70 -18.35
C ASN A 186 6.80 4.58 -18.36
N ARG A 187 6.67 5.89 -18.12
CA ARG A 187 7.78 6.87 -18.10
C ARG A 187 7.84 7.67 -16.80
N GLN A 188 7.13 7.22 -15.79
CA GLN A 188 7.14 7.83 -14.46
C GLN A 188 8.50 7.70 -13.80
N SER A 189 8.90 8.72 -13.03
CA SER A 189 10.13 8.65 -12.24
C SER A 189 9.91 7.82 -10.96
N PRO A 190 10.96 7.13 -10.46
CA PRO A 190 10.87 6.45 -9.16
C PRO A 190 10.42 7.38 -8.02
N GLU A 191 10.88 8.64 -8.04
CA GLU A 191 10.52 9.63 -7.03
C GLU A 191 9.01 9.94 -7.06
N ASP A 192 8.44 10.16 -8.26
CA ASP A 192 7.00 10.40 -8.38
C ASP A 192 6.17 9.20 -7.93
N LEU A 193 6.59 7.98 -8.31
CA LEU A 193 5.88 6.77 -7.95
C LEU A 193 5.87 6.51 -6.43
N MET A 194 6.89 7.00 -5.68
CA MET A 194 7.02 6.78 -4.24
C MET A 194 6.64 7.99 -3.37
N TRP A 195 6.62 9.23 -3.92
CA TRP A 195 6.50 10.43 -3.09
C TRP A 195 5.46 11.45 -3.51
N ILE A 196 4.90 11.36 -4.72
CA ILE A 196 4.01 12.39 -5.27
C ILE A 196 2.75 12.58 -4.39
N ARG A 197 2.28 13.82 -4.27
CA ARG A 197 1.03 14.18 -3.57
C ARG A 197 0.20 15.15 -4.43
N GLN A 198 0.26 16.47 -4.13
CA GLN A 198 -0.61 17.47 -4.74
C GLN A 198 -0.69 17.44 -6.28
N PRO A 199 0.40 17.40 -7.06
CA PRO A 199 0.26 17.37 -8.51
C PRO A 199 -0.60 16.22 -9.02
N PHE A 200 -0.60 15.08 -8.32
CA PHE A 200 -1.41 13.91 -8.64
C PHE A 200 -2.83 14.02 -8.07
N LEU A 201 -2.97 14.40 -6.81
CA LEU A 201 -4.24 14.39 -6.09
C LEU A 201 -5.22 15.43 -6.64
N ASP A 202 -4.71 16.61 -6.99
CA ASP A 202 -5.51 17.77 -7.42
C ASP A 202 -5.71 17.85 -8.93
N SER A 203 -5.02 17.00 -9.72
CA SER A 203 -5.11 17.02 -11.17
C SER A 203 -6.50 16.62 -11.65
N ALA A 204 -7.07 17.42 -12.53
CA ALA A 204 -8.25 17.03 -13.30
C ALA A 204 -7.90 16.12 -14.49
N VAL A 205 -6.63 16.02 -14.86
CA VAL A 205 -6.15 15.19 -15.97
C VAL A 205 -6.03 13.75 -15.51
N GLY A 206 -6.77 12.84 -16.15
CA GLY A 206 -6.65 11.40 -15.94
C GLY A 206 -5.48 10.80 -16.71
N PHE A 207 -5.25 9.54 -16.45
CA PHE A 207 -4.31 8.68 -17.17
C PHE A 207 -5.08 7.71 -18.07
N GLU A 208 -4.35 6.96 -18.90
CA GLU A 208 -4.91 5.86 -19.70
C GLU A 208 -5.41 4.68 -18.84
N ARG A 209 -5.10 4.68 -17.53
CA ARG A 209 -5.56 3.68 -16.54
C ARG A 209 -5.97 4.36 -15.25
N VAL A 210 -6.81 3.69 -14.47
CA VAL A 210 -7.10 4.09 -13.09
C VAL A 210 -5.89 3.78 -12.22
N VAL A 211 -5.40 4.79 -11.49
CA VAL A 211 -4.25 4.64 -10.60
C VAL A 211 -4.73 4.18 -9.22
N VAL A 212 -4.29 3.01 -8.78
CA VAL A 212 -4.51 2.51 -7.41
C VAL A 212 -3.26 2.82 -6.59
N HIS A 213 -3.44 3.49 -5.45
CA HIS A 213 -2.32 3.99 -4.67
C HIS A 213 -2.54 3.98 -3.15
N GLY A 214 -1.45 4.10 -2.39
CA GLY A 214 -1.35 4.31 -0.96
C GLY A 214 -0.84 5.72 -0.60
N HIS A 215 0.14 5.81 0.28
CA HIS A 215 1.00 6.95 0.63
C HIS A 215 0.28 8.20 1.17
N THR A 216 -0.89 8.52 0.69
CA THR A 216 -1.65 9.70 1.13
C THR A 216 -2.76 9.25 2.07
N PRO A 217 -2.49 9.31 3.40
CA PRO A 217 -3.38 8.70 4.37
C PRO A 217 -4.71 9.45 4.46
N ALA A 218 -5.81 8.70 4.46
CA ALA A 218 -7.16 9.19 4.70
C ALA A 218 -7.89 8.25 5.68
N ARG A 219 -8.97 8.69 6.33
CA ARG A 219 -9.74 7.81 7.21
C ARG A 219 -10.58 6.79 6.45
N THR A 220 -10.88 7.09 5.19
CA THR A 220 -11.69 6.25 4.30
C THR A 220 -11.03 6.17 2.93
N VAL A 221 -11.38 5.15 2.17
CA VAL A 221 -10.95 5.00 0.77
C VAL A 221 -11.37 6.23 -0.02
N GLN A 222 -10.45 6.76 -0.81
CA GLN A 222 -10.65 7.91 -1.68
C GLN A 222 -10.66 7.44 -3.13
N ALA A 223 -11.82 7.51 -3.79
CA ALA A 223 -11.94 7.03 -5.16
C ALA A 223 -12.64 8.04 -6.06
N ASP A 224 -12.16 8.16 -7.29
CA ASP A 224 -12.82 8.88 -8.38
C ASP A 224 -12.62 8.10 -9.70
N SER A 225 -12.97 8.69 -10.83
CA SER A 225 -12.79 8.04 -12.14
C SER A 225 -11.34 7.85 -12.56
N ARG A 226 -10.38 8.47 -11.88
CA ARG A 226 -8.94 8.51 -12.23
C ARG A 226 -8.07 7.71 -11.28
N ARG A 227 -8.46 7.63 -9.98
CA ARG A 227 -7.64 7.03 -8.94
C ARG A 227 -8.45 6.39 -7.83
N ILE A 228 -7.82 5.45 -7.13
CA ILE A 228 -8.35 4.80 -5.93
C ILE A 228 -7.24 4.79 -4.89
N GLY A 229 -7.35 5.60 -3.84
CA GLY A 229 -6.43 5.64 -2.70
C GLY A 229 -6.96 4.77 -1.57
N ILE A 230 -6.16 3.79 -1.14
CA ILE A 230 -6.53 2.81 -0.12
C ILE A 230 -5.65 2.83 1.13
N ASP A 231 -4.81 3.84 1.32
CA ASP A 231 -4.11 4.06 2.58
C ASP A 231 -5.12 4.59 3.62
N THR A 232 -5.61 3.69 4.45
CA THR A 232 -6.56 4.01 5.52
C THR A 232 -5.89 4.29 6.86
N LYS A 233 -4.58 4.60 6.86
CA LYS A 233 -3.82 4.98 8.06
C LYS A 233 -3.78 3.85 9.10
N ALA A 234 -3.53 2.62 8.68
CA ALA A 234 -3.64 1.43 9.53
C ALA A 234 -2.95 1.58 10.89
N TYR A 235 -1.80 2.26 10.95
CA TYR A 235 -1.04 2.52 12.17
C TYR A 235 -1.76 3.40 13.20
N GLU A 236 -2.73 4.24 12.77
CA GLU A 236 -3.50 5.17 13.63
C GLU A 236 -4.95 4.73 13.78
N THR A 237 -5.62 4.45 12.67
CA THR A 237 -7.04 4.10 12.66
C THR A 237 -7.34 2.68 13.12
N GLY A 238 -6.33 1.80 13.09
CA GLY A 238 -6.53 0.37 13.27
C GLY A 238 -7.27 -0.30 12.11
N VAL A 239 -7.31 0.32 10.93
CA VAL A 239 -7.99 -0.24 9.74
C VAL A 239 -7.01 -0.40 8.59
N LEU A 240 -6.76 -1.63 8.16
CA LEU A 240 -5.99 -1.96 6.96
C LEU A 240 -6.94 -2.38 5.84
N THR A 241 -6.77 -1.79 4.65
CA THR A 241 -7.70 -1.95 3.53
C THR A 241 -7.09 -2.76 2.40
N GLY A 242 -7.85 -3.74 1.91
CA GLY A 242 -7.66 -4.44 0.65
C GLY A 242 -8.75 -4.05 -0.36
N LEU A 243 -8.36 -3.82 -1.61
CA LEU A 243 -9.23 -3.58 -2.75
C LEU A 243 -9.24 -4.82 -3.64
N ARG A 244 -10.42 -5.39 -3.87
CA ARG A 244 -10.65 -6.49 -4.80
C ARG A 244 -11.19 -5.95 -6.12
N ILE A 245 -10.64 -6.44 -7.24
CA ILE A 245 -11.10 -6.09 -8.59
C ILE A 245 -11.28 -7.38 -9.37
N GLN A 246 -12.48 -7.59 -9.94
CA GLN A 246 -12.76 -8.71 -10.85
C GLN A 246 -13.68 -8.23 -11.99
N GLY A 247 -13.21 -8.34 -13.23
CA GLY A 247 -13.90 -7.71 -14.34
C GLY A 247 -14.01 -6.20 -14.09
N ARG A 248 -15.24 -5.70 -13.98
CA ARG A 248 -15.57 -4.29 -13.65
C ARG A 248 -15.96 -4.06 -12.21
N GLU A 249 -16.13 -5.13 -11.45
CA GLU A 249 -16.57 -5.05 -10.06
C GLU A 249 -15.42 -4.68 -9.14
N ARG A 250 -15.69 -3.83 -8.15
CA ARG A 250 -14.75 -3.40 -7.11
C ARG A 250 -15.39 -3.62 -5.76
N SER A 251 -14.65 -4.20 -4.85
CA SER A 251 -15.08 -4.36 -3.45
C SER A 251 -13.90 -4.14 -2.51
N LEU A 252 -14.20 -3.78 -1.29
CA LEU A 252 -13.22 -3.60 -0.22
C LEU A 252 -13.32 -4.74 0.76
N LEU A 253 -12.18 -5.09 1.32
CA LEU A 253 -12.05 -5.93 2.49
C LEU A 253 -11.20 -5.18 3.50
N GLN A 254 -11.67 -5.01 4.73
CA GLN A 254 -10.96 -4.28 5.76
C GLN A 254 -10.79 -5.14 7.00
N SER A 255 -9.56 -5.23 7.46
CA SER A 255 -9.24 -5.75 8.77
C SER A 255 -9.21 -4.60 9.76
N SER A 256 -9.92 -4.73 10.86
CA SER A 256 -10.04 -3.70 11.89
C SER A 256 -9.62 -4.23 13.24
N GLY A 257 -8.82 -3.46 13.95
CA GLY A 257 -8.30 -3.80 15.27
C GLY A 257 -8.12 -2.57 16.16
N PRO A 258 -7.36 -2.66 17.24
CA PRO A 258 -7.18 -1.57 18.17
C PRO A 258 -6.68 -0.29 17.48
N GLN A 259 -7.39 0.81 17.73
CA GLN A 259 -6.99 2.14 17.28
C GLN A 259 -5.89 2.68 18.18
N ARG A 260 -5.05 3.57 17.63
CA ARG A 260 -4.08 4.32 18.43
C ARG A 260 -4.30 5.80 18.23
N GLY A 261 -4.22 6.55 19.32
CA GLY A 261 -4.39 8.00 19.27
C GLY A 261 -3.29 8.68 18.46
N PRO A 262 -3.55 9.85 17.84
CA PRO A 262 -2.55 10.63 17.15
C PRO A 262 -1.38 10.98 18.10
N GLY A 263 -0.15 10.72 17.66
CA GLY A 263 1.07 11.03 18.41
C GLY A 263 1.49 9.98 19.46
N THR A 264 0.85 8.83 19.53
CA THR A 264 1.29 7.72 20.39
C THR A 264 2.63 7.20 19.87
N ARG A 265 3.73 7.64 20.50
CA ARG A 265 5.03 7.00 20.29
C ARG A 265 4.97 5.63 20.94
N TYR A 266 5.45 4.61 20.26
CA TYR A 266 5.68 3.29 20.83
C TYR A 266 6.81 3.42 21.87
N GLY A 267 6.48 3.86 23.08
CA GLY A 267 7.40 3.92 24.21
C GLY A 267 7.36 2.59 24.95
N GLY A 268 8.51 1.99 25.08
CA GLY A 268 9.09 1.04 26.01
C GLY A 268 8.26 0.16 26.94
N GLU A 269 6.97 0.04 26.83
CA GLU A 269 6.15 -0.90 27.57
C GLU A 269 5.70 -2.01 26.60
N GLU A 270 5.80 -3.22 27.08
CA GLU A 270 5.33 -4.43 26.41
C GLU A 270 3.95 -4.18 25.77
N TYR A 271 3.77 -4.61 24.54
CA TYR A 271 2.47 -4.70 23.89
C TYR A 271 1.62 -5.71 24.68
N LEU A 272 0.98 -5.23 25.73
CA LEU A 272 -0.14 -5.94 26.33
C LEU A 272 -1.37 -5.61 25.49
N PRO A 273 -2.07 -6.62 24.95
CA PRO A 273 -3.40 -6.40 24.43
C PRO A 273 -4.20 -5.75 25.56
N VAL A 274 -4.81 -4.60 25.28
CA VAL A 274 -5.76 -4.00 26.21
C VAL A 274 -6.85 -5.05 26.43
N ASP A 275 -6.98 -5.54 27.65
CA ASP A 275 -8.00 -6.49 28.03
C ASP A 275 -9.37 -5.94 27.69
N GLY A 276 -9.97 -6.50 26.66
CA GLY A 276 -11.29 -6.18 26.16
C GLY A 276 -11.44 -6.87 24.82
N GLU A 277 -12.21 -7.92 24.77
CA GLU A 277 -12.56 -8.81 23.65
C GLU A 277 -12.96 -8.04 22.35
N GLN A 278 -12.01 -7.39 21.69
CA GLN A 278 -12.19 -6.95 20.32
C GLN A 278 -11.08 -7.59 19.48
N GLY A 279 -11.31 -8.84 19.12
CA GLY A 279 -10.54 -9.52 18.09
C GLY A 279 -10.56 -8.71 16.78
N VAL A 280 -9.51 -8.88 15.99
CA VAL A 280 -9.48 -8.25 14.65
C VAL A 280 -10.65 -8.76 13.84
N VAL A 281 -11.47 -7.85 13.31
CA VAL A 281 -12.65 -8.16 12.52
C VAL A 281 -12.39 -7.83 11.07
N VAL A 282 -12.68 -8.77 10.16
CA VAL A 282 -12.60 -8.56 8.72
C VAL A 282 -14.00 -8.28 8.19
N ARG A 283 -14.18 -7.15 7.48
CA ARG A 283 -15.47 -6.73 6.90
C ARG A 283 -15.34 -6.48 5.41
N ALA A 284 -16.34 -6.88 4.64
CA ALA A 284 -16.46 -6.57 3.22
C ALA A 284 -17.38 -5.37 3.01
N ALA A 285 -17.03 -4.50 2.05
CA ALA A 285 -17.85 -3.39 1.58
C ALA A 285 -17.79 -3.30 0.05
N ARG A 286 -18.80 -2.74 -0.60
CA ARG A 286 -18.80 -2.51 -2.04
C ARG A 286 -18.47 -1.06 -2.34
N ILE A 287 -17.72 -0.82 -3.41
CA ILE A 287 -17.55 0.52 -3.99
C ILE A 287 -18.56 0.63 -5.13
N ASP A 288 -19.48 1.60 -5.05
CA ASP A 288 -20.38 1.88 -6.16
C ASP A 288 -19.58 2.48 -7.33
N PRO A 289 -19.62 1.89 -8.53
CA PRO A 289 -18.93 2.43 -9.69
C PRO A 289 -19.44 3.80 -10.13
N GLN A 290 -20.67 4.19 -9.75
CA GLN A 290 -21.30 5.45 -10.12
C GLN A 290 -21.19 6.52 -9.03
N ASP A 291 -20.93 6.14 -7.78
CA ASP A 291 -20.61 7.04 -6.67
C ASP A 291 -19.34 6.57 -5.95
N PRO A 292 -18.17 6.88 -6.49
CA PRO A 292 -16.89 6.42 -5.93
C PRO A 292 -16.52 7.07 -4.58
N GLY A 293 -17.34 8.01 -4.08
CA GLY A 293 -17.05 8.78 -2.86
C GLY A 293 -17.60 8.19 -1.57
N VAL A 294 -18.38 7.12 -1.59
CA VAL A 294 -19.04 6.57 -0.39
C VAL A 294 -18.68 5.10 -0.20
N ALA A 295 -17.75 4.82 0.71
CA ALA A 295 -17.67 3.51 1.34
C ALA A 295 -18.84 3.44 2.37
N VAL A 296 -19.94 2.79 2.02
CA VAL A 296 -21.03 2.57 2.95
C VAL A 296 -20.59 1.51 3.95
N GLY A 297 -20.20 1.97 5.14
CA GLY A 297 -20.06 1.11 6.31
C GLY A 297 -21.47 0.67 6.73
N GLY A 298 -21.73 -0.62 6.67
CA GLY A 298 -22.86 -1.27 7.29
C GLY A 298 -22.44 -1.94 8.59
#